data_d5fc0210da841ff55b52af9f0b5f3087
#
_entry.id   d5fc0210da841ff55b52af9f0b5f3087
#
_cell.length_a   1.000
_cell.length_b   1.000
_cell.length_c   1.000
_cell.angle_alpha   90.00
_cell.angle_beta   90.00
_cell.angle_gamma   90.00
#
_symmetry.space_group_name_H-M   'P 1'
#
loop_
_entity.id
_entity.type
_entity.pdbx_description
1 polymer ?
#
loop_
_entity_poly.entity_id
_entity_poly.type
_entity_poly.pdbx_seq_one_letter_code
_entity_poly.pdbx_strand_id
1 'polypeptide(L)'
;MNQKNSLGLNKCFLDLDNPFQLFQRWFEEAKKKEINDPNALALGTANKEGIPSVRMVLLKGHSEKGFVFYTNLNSQKGNEIKENPNATMCFHWKSLLRQIRIVGTLKQVDDQTADEYYNSRAYDSRIGAWASKQSSILHSRDELLDAIENYKKKYNDKDNVPRPSHWSGWNLTPSTIEFWLDGDNRIHERLKYSLDKNGSWTKSLLSP
;
A
#
# COMPACT_ATOMS: atom_id res chain seq x y z
N MET A 1 20.07 13.67 -25.55
CA MET A 1 20.87 12.70 -24.73
C MET A 1 20.22 12.63 -23.35
N ASN A 2 19.78 11.45 -22.95
CA ASN A 2 19.27 11.25 -21.57
C ASN A 2 20.45 11.45 -20.61
N GLN A 3 20.39 12.50 -19.81
CA GLN A 3 21.40 12.71 -18.76
C GLN A 3 21.34 11.55 -17.77
N LYS A 4 22.47 10.88 -17.58
CA LYS A 4 22.62 9.81 -16.60
C LYS A 4 23.14 10.36 -15.28
N ASN A 5 22.78 9.69 -14.16
CA ASN A 5 23.30 10.00 -12.84
C ASN A 5 24.69 9.35 -12.60
N SER A 6 25.23 9.50 -11.40
CA SER A 6 26.50 8.88 -10.95
C SER A 6 26.52 7.36 -11.03
N LEU A 7 25.34 6.71 -10.97
CA LEU A 7 25.16 5.26 -11.10
C LEU A 7 25.06 4.78 -12.57
N GLY A 8 25.11 5.69 -13.55
CA GLY A 8 24.91 5.37 -14.95
C GLY A 8 23.45 5.14 -15.33
N LEU A 9 22.50 5.43 -14.43
CA LEU A 9 21.06 5.33 -14.64
C LEU A 9 20.47 6.68 -15.08
N ASN A 10 19.22 6.64 -15.57
CA ASN A 10 18.46 7.84 -15.86
C ASN A 10 18.43 8.77 -14.63
N LYS A 11 18.51 10.08 -14.88
CA LYS A 11 18.54 11.11 -13.84
C LYS A 11 17.38 11.05 -12.83
N CYS A 12 16.25 10.41 -13.19
CA CYS A 12 15.11 10.27 -12.28
C CYS A 12 15.40 9.36 -11.07
N PHE A 13 16.42 8.49 -11.16
CA PHE A 13 16.77 7.60 -10.04
C PHE A 13 17.40 8.33 -8.87
N LEU A 14 17.96 9.49 -9.03
CA LEU A 14 18.70 10.23 -8.01
C LEU A 14 19.63 9.31 -7.18
N ASP A 15 20.89 9.63 -7.07
CA ASP A 15 21.84 8.83 -6.28
C ASP A 15 21.72 9.19 -4.78
N LEU A 16 20.65 8.69 -4.15
CA LEU A 16 20.34 8.93 -2.73
C LEU A 16 20.64 7.66 -1.93
N ASP A 17 21.11 7.81 -0.70
CA ASP A 17 21.35 6.67 0.19
C ASP A 17 20.07 6.20 0.88
N ASN A 18 19.11 7.09 1.06
CA ASN A 18 17.82 6.78 1.67
C ASN A 18 16.74 6.51 0.59
N PRO A 19 16.23 5.26 0.45
CA PRO A 19 15.23 4.91 -0.54
C PRO A 19 13.87 5.60 -0.32
N PHE A 20 13.55 6.02 0.89
CA PHE A 20 12.30 6.73 1.18
C PHE A 20 12.30 8.13 0.55
N GLN A 21 13.46 8.78 0.44
CA GLN A 21 13.59 10.05 -0.25
C GLN A 21 13.36 9.89 -1.76
N LEU A 22 13.88 8.82 -2.37
CA LEU A 22 13.63 8.51 -3.77
C LEU A 22 12.15 8.15 -4.00
N PHE A 23 11.55 7.36 -3.11
CA PHE A 23 10.11 7.07 -3.14
C PHE A 23 9.29 8.36 -3.09
N GLN A 24 9.57 9.26 -2.13
CA GLN A 24 8.87 10.54 -2.00
C GLN A 24 8.93 11.36 -3.30
N ARG A 25 10.11 11.45 -3.92
CA ARG A 25 10.28 12.19 -5.20
C ARG A 25 9.43 11.59 -6.32
N TRP A 26 9.50 10.29 -6.50
CA TRP A 26 8.74 9.61 -7.54
C TRP A 26 7.22 9.68 -7.27
N PHE A 27 6.82 9.60 -6.02
CA PHE A 27 5.41 9.68 -5.64
C PHE A 27 4.84 11.10 -5.86
N GLU A 28 5.60 12.16 -5.56
CA GLU A 28 5.18 13.54 -5.87
C GLU A 28 5.04 13.78 -7.39
N GLU A 29 5.89 13.16 -8.19
CA GLU A 29 5.74 13.23 -9.65
C GLU A 29 4.50 12.44 -10.11
N ALA A 30 4.25 11.27 -9.52
CA ALA A 30 3.06 10.47 -9.80
C ALA A 30 1.76 11.21 -9.47
N LYS A 31 1.68 11.90 -8.32
CA LYS A 31 0.54 12.75 -7.96
C LYS A 31 0.21 13.81 -9.01
N LYS A 32 1.21 14.27 -9.77
CA LYS A 32 1.04 15.30 -10.80
C LYS A 32 0.73 14.73 -12.18
N LYS A 33 1.08 13.46 -12.45
CA LYS A 33 1.05 12.87 -13.79
C LYS A 33 0.06 11.73 -13.97
N GLU A 34 -0.19 10.94 -12.91
CA GLU A 34 -1.18 9.88 -12.99
C GLU A 34 -2.60 10.47 -13.06
N ILE A 35 -3.42 9.89 -13.92
CA ILE A 35 -4.81 10.34 -14.15
C ILE A 35 -5.66 10.09 -12.91
N ASN A 36 -5.48 8.90 -12.29
CA ASN A 36 -6.26 8.44 -11.14
C ASN A 36 -5.35 7.78 -10.11
N ASP A 37 -5.69 7.90 -8.84
CA ASP A 37 -5.16 7.13 -7.71
C ASP A 37 -3.65 6.84 -7.76
N PRO A 38 -2.77 7.86 -7.78
CA PRO A 38 -1.31 7.64 -7.77
C PRO A 38 -0.86 6.83 -6.55
N ASN A 39 -1.68 6.77 -5.51
CA ASN A 39 -1.48 6.00 -4.28
C ASN A 39 -2.05 4.58 -4.34
N ALA A 40 -2.66 4.16 -5.46
CA ALA A 40 -3.09 2.77 -5.64
C ALA A 40 -1.88 1.85 -5.82
N LEU A 41 -1.94 0.70 -5.16
CA LEU A 41 -0.89 -0.32 -5.24
C LEU A 41 -1.48 -1.73 -5.22
N ALA A 42 -0.82 -2.66 -5.89
CA ALA A 42 -1.10 -4.08 -5.74
C ALA A 42 -0.42 -4.59 -4.47
N LEU A 43 -1.20 -5.14 -3.54
CA LEU A 43 -0.73 -5.77 -2.32
C LEU A 43 -0.78 -7.30 -2.49
N GLY A 44 0.39 -7.93 -2.51
CA GLY A 44 0.56 -9.39 -2.45
C GLY A 44 0.70 -9.84 -1.01
N THR A 45 -0.13 -10.81 -0.62
CA THR A 45 -0.08 -11.53 0.68
C THR A 45 -0.11 -13.03 0.41
N ALA A 46 0.27 -13.84 1.38
CA ALA A 46 0.17 -15.28 1.29
C ALA A 46 -0.35 -15.86 2.61
N ASN A 47 -1.07 -16.98 2.55
CA ASN A 47 -1.47 -17.71 3.73
C ASN A 47 -0.28 -18.48 4.36
N LYS A 48 -0.53 -19.22 5.43
CA LYS A 48 0.51 -20.03 6.12
C LYS A 48 1.11 -21.13 5.24
N GLU A 49 0.38 -21.61 4.24
CA GLU A 49 0.84 -22.60 3.25
C GLU A 49 1.68 -21.96 2.13
N GLY A 50 1.81 -20.62 2.11
CA GLY A 50 2.54 -19.88 1.07
C GLY A 50 1.73 -19.64 -0.21
N ILE A 51 0.42 -19.92 -0.23
CA ILE A 51 -0.43 -19.65 -1.40
C ILE A 51 -0.66 -18.15 -1.49
N PRO A 52 -0.22 -17.50 -2.59
CA PRO A 52 -0.29 -16.05 -2.74
C PRO A 52 -1.67 -15.60 -3.20
N SER A 53 -2.03 -14.40 -2.82
CA SER A 53 -3.16 -13.66 -3.37
C SER A 53 -2.80 -12.18 -3.55
N VAL A 54 -3.48 -11.48 -4.47
CA VAL A 54 -3.21 -10.07 -4.78
C VAL A 54 -4.50 -9.28 -4.92
N ARG A 55 -4.48 -8.01 -4.49
CA ARG A 55 -5.58 -7.04 -4.65
C ARG A 55 -5.05 -5.62 -4.63
N MET A 56 -5.85 -4.69 -5.15
CA MET A 56 -5.52 -3.27 -5.04
C MET A 56 -5.90 -2.75 -3.66
N VAL A 57 -5.01 -1.92 -3.09
CA VAL A 57 -5.26 -1.11 -1.89
C VAL A 57 -4.71 0.30 -2.13
N LEU A 58 -5.05 1.24 -1.26
CA LEU A 58 -4.55 2.61 -1.34
C LEU A 58 -3.53 2.88 -0.23
N LEU A 59 -2.36 3.38 -0.61
CA LEU A 59 -1.39 3.94 0.34
C LEU A 59 -2.03 5.16 1.05
N LYS A 60 -1.96 5.18 2.37
CA LYS A 60 -2.52 6.26 3.20
C LYS A 60 -1.48 6.99 4.04
N GLY A 61 -0.30 6.42 4.19
CA GLY A 61 0.84 7.05 4.84
C GLY A 61 2.14 6.38 4.43
N HIS A 62 3.22 7.13 4.40
CA HIS A 62 4.56 6.60 4.26
C HIS A 62 5.56 7.47 5.01
N SER A 63 6.57 6.84 5.56
CA SER A 63 7.70 7.47 6.25
C SER A 63 8.85 6.46 6.29
N GLU A 64 9.95 6.82 6.92
CA GLU A 64 11.05 5.86 7.17
C GLU A 64 10.63 4.68 8.06
N LYS A 65 9.47 4.78 8.74
CA LYS A 65 8.89 3.67 9.52
C LYS A 65 8.12 2.67 8.65
N GLY A 66 7.83 3.00 7.38
CA GLY A 66 7.15 2.11 6.44
C GLY A 66 6.01 2.73 5.67
N PHE A 67 5.12 1.86 5.17
CA PHE A 67 4.03 2.18 4.23
C PHE A 67 2.70 1.68 4.80
N VAL A 68 1.74 2.59 4.98
CA VAL A 68 0.48 2.31 5.69
C VAL A 68 -0.70 2.23 4.74
N PHE A 69 -1.52 1.20 4.90
CA PHE A 69 -2.85 1.06 4.31
C PHE A 69 -3.86 0.60 5.35
N TYR A 70 -5.16 0.78 5.08
CA TYR A 70 -6.23 0.40 6.00
C TYR A 70 -7.19 -0.59 5.34
N THR A 71 -7.70 -1.54 6.13
CA THR A 71 -8.58 -2.60 5.62
C THR A 71 -9.41 -3.23 6.74
N ASN A 72 -10.35 -4.11 6.35
CA ASN A 72 -11.04 -5.00 7.27
C ASN A 72 -10.10 -6.15 7.68
N LEU A 73 -9.88 -6.32 8.98
CA LEU A 73 -8.97 -7.33 9.56
C LEU A 73 -9.48 -8.77 9.39
N ASN A 74 -10.78 -8.95 9.12
CA ASN A 74 -11.41 -10.25 8.90
C ASN A 74 -11.56 -10.58 7.41
N SER A 75 -11.06 -9.72 6.51
CA SER A 75 -11.01 -10.02 5.07
C SER A 75 -9.97 -11.11 4.78
N GLN A 76 -10.01 -11.69 3.55
CA GLN A 76 -9.02 -12.68 3.13
C GLN A 76 -7.59 -12.20 3.39
N LYS A 77 -7.22 -10.97 2.93
CA LYS A 77 -5.89 -10.41 3.19
C LYS A 77 -5.60 -10.20 4.68
N GLY A 78 -6.61 -9.80 5.46
CA GLY A 78 -6.45 -9.60 6.90
C GLY A 78 -6.11 -10.89 7.62
N ASN A 79 -6.74 -12.00 7.24
CA ASN A 79 -6.44 -13.33 7.79
C ASN A 79 -5.07 -13.84 7.33
N GLU A 80 -4.75 -13.71 6.03
CA GLU A 80 -3.43 -14.06 5.49
C GLU A 80 -2.31 -13.32 6.22
N ILE A 81 -2.44 -12.01 6.48
CA ILE A 81 -1.43 -11.21 7.18
C ILE A 81 -1.25 -11.67 8.64
N LYS A 82 -2.32 -12.07 9.31
CA LYS A 82 -2.23 -12.61 10.68
C LYS A 82 -1.45 -13.93 10.73
N GLU A 83 -1.58 -14.76 9.70
CA GLU A 83 -0.90 -16.05 9.59
C GLU A 83 0.53 -15.91 9.07
N ASN A 84 0.75 -15.00 8.11
CA ASN A 84 2.02 -14.75 7.45
C ASN A 84 2.17 -13.25 7.19
N PRO A 85 2.93 -12.54 8.02
CA PRO A 85 3.06 -11.09 7.91
C PRO A 85 3.93 -10.60 6.74
N ASN A 86 4.57 -11.50 5.99
CA ASN A 86 5.36 -11.12 4.82
C ASN A 86 4.45 -10.67 3.67
N ALA A 87 4.79 -9.54 3.08
CA ALA A 87 3.99 -8.96 2.01
C ALA A 87 4.85 -8.21 0.99
N THR A 88 4.25 -7.99 -0.17
CA THR A 88 4.83 -7.16 -1.23
C THR A 88 3.82 -6.11 -1.67
N MET A 89 4.26 -4.87 -1.78
CA MET A 89 3.55 -3.78 -2.43
C MET A 89 4.16 -3.50 -3.80
N CYS A 90 3.31 -3.24 -4.80
CA CYS A 90 3.76 -2.85 -6.14
C CYS A 90 2.96 -1.65 -6.63
N PHE A 91 3.64 -0.54 -6.84
CA PHE A 91 3.12 0.63 -7.56
C PHE A 91 3.48 0.51 -9.04
N HIS A 92 2.55 0.87 -9.92
CA HIS A 92 2.80 0.95 -11.35
C HIS A 92 2.21 2.25 -11.91
N TRP A 93 3.06 3.23 -12.10
CA TRP A 93 2.72 4.55 -12.66
C TRP A 93 2.97 4.58 -14.16
N LYS A 94 1.93 4.29 -14.91
CA LYS A 94 1.99 4.14 -16.37
C LYS A 94 2.37 5.44 -17.08
N SER A 95 1.86 6.57 -16.60
CA SER A 95 2.18 7.88 -17.17
C SER A 95 3.65 8.28 -17.01
N LEU A 96 4.36 7.63 -16.08
CA LEU A 96 5.78 7.84 -15.82
C LEU A 96 6.66 6.68 -16.28
N LEU A 97 6.07 5.60 -16.79
CA LEU A 97 6.76 4.36 -17.16
C LEU A 97 7.56 3.77 -15.97
N ARG A 98 7.05 3.92 -14.74
CA ARG A 98 7.76 3.56 -13.51
C ARG A 98 7.00 2.53 -12.69
N GLN A 99 7.77 1.66 -12.03
CA GLN A 99 7.25 0.72 -11.05
C GLN A 99 8.10 0.79 -9.78
N ILE A 100 7.46 0.63 -8.61
CA ILE A 100 8.17 0.44 -7.34
C ILE A 100 7.67 -0.83 -6.70
N ARG A 101 8.59 -1.73 -6.32
CA ARG A 101 8.29 -2.93 -5.54
C ARG A 101 8.88 -2.81 -4.15
N ILE A 102 8.07 -3.08 -3.14
CA ILE A 102 8.46 -2.99 -1.72
C ILE A 102 8.15 -4.34 -1.08
N VAL A 103 9.17 -5.01 -0.58
CA VAL A 103 9.01 -6.27 0.17
C VAL A 103 9.32 -6.01 1.63
N GLY A 104 8.53 -6.56 2.53
CA GLY A 104 8.73 -6.36 3.96
C GLY A 104 7.73 -7.12 4.81
N THR A 105 7.67 -6.74 6.07
CA THR A 105 6.82 -7.35 7.08
C THR A 105 5.74 -6.37 7.54
N LEU A 106 4.52 -6.85 7.61
CA LEU A 106 3.35 -6.09 8.05
C LEU A 106 3.17 -6.19 9.57
N LYS A 107 2.93 -5.04 10.19
CA LYS A 107 2.51 -4.92 11.58
C LYS A 107 1.28 -4.04 11.66
N GLN A 108 0.30 -4.42 12.48
CA GLN A 108 -0.89 -3.60 12.70
C GLN A 108 -0.49 -2.27 13.36
N VAL A 109 -1.07 -1.17 12.90
CA VAL A 109 -0.90 0.13 13.55
C VAL A 109 -1.60 0.15 14.91
N ASP A 110 -1.19 1.04 15.81
CA ASP A 110 -1.86 1.23 17.09
C ASP A 110 -3.29 1.76 16.93
N ASP A 111 -4.08 1.61 17.99
CA ASP A 111 -5.50 2.00 17.96
C ASP A 111 -5.69 3.51 17.77
N GLN A 112 -4.82 4.33 18.36
CA GLN A 112 -4.89 5.79 18.18
C GLN A 112 -4.73 6.16 16.71
N THR A 113 -3.68 5.66 16.04
CA THR A 113 -3.45 5.87 14.60
C THR A 113 -4.62 5.36 13.76
N ALA A 114 -5.20 4.22 14.13
CA ALA A 114 -6.35 3.66 13.43
C ALA A 114 -7.61 4.52 13.61
N ASP A 115 -7.87 5.02 14.82
CA ASP A 115 -9.01 5.86 15.14
C ASP A 115 -8.92 7.23 14.47
N GLU A 116 -7.74 7.87 14.50
CA GLU A 116 -7.50 9.16 13.83
C GLU A 116 -7.79 9.05 12.34
N TYR A 117 -7.26 8.03 11.67
CA TYR A 117 -7.53 7.86 10.25
C TYR A 117 -8.99 7.45 9.97
N TYR A 118 -9.59 6.59 10.79
CA TYR A 118 -11.00 6.21 10.64
C TYR A 118 -11.92 7.42 10.71
N ASN A 119 -11.70 8.32 11.68
CA ASN A 119 -12.50 9.51 11.88
C ASN A 119 -12.35 10.54 10.76
N SER A 120 -11.20 10.56 10.06
CA SER A 120 -10.99 11.43 8.89
C SER A 120 -11.75 10.99 7.64
N ARG A 121 -12.35 9.78 7.65
CA ARG A 121 -13.07 9.23 6.48
C ARG A 121 -14.48 9.82 6.37
N ALA A 122 -14.97 9.93 5.14
CA ALA A 122 -16.35 10.30 4.88
C ALA A 122 -17.34 9.36 5.61
N TYR A 123 -18.47 9.91 6.07
CA TYR A 123 -19.51 9.18 6.81
C TYR A 123 -19.92 7.86 6.13
N ASP A 124 -20.26 7.89 4.84
CA ASP A 124 -20.67 6.67 4.12
C ASP A 124 -19.56 5.60 4.06
N SER A 125 -18.27 6.02 4.02
CA SER A 125 -17.14 5.10 4.10
C SER A 125 -16.99 4.48 5.50
N ARG A 126 -17.33 5.22 6.55
CA ARG A 126 -17.34 4.71 7.94
C ARG A 126 -18.49 3.71 8.13
N ILE A 127 -19.69 4.03 7.63
CA ILE A 127 -20.84 3.12 7.63
C ILE A 127 -20.54 1.86 6.82
N GLY A 128 -19.95 1.99 5.63
CA GLY A 128 -19.54 0.85 4.81
C GLY A 128 -18.57 -0.11 5.52
N ALA A 129 -17.69 0.41 6.39
CA ALA A 129 -16.80 -0.43 7.20
C ALA A 129 -17.56 -1.28 8.23
N TRP A 130 -18.68 -0.81 8.77
CA TRP A 130 -19.58 -1.59 9.64
C TRP A 130 -20.40 -2.60 8.86
N ALA A 131 -20.96 -2.20 7.72
CA ALA A 131 -21.90 -3.01 6.95
C ALA A 131 -21.23 -4.17 6.20
N SER A 132 -19.98 -3.98 5.75
CA SER A 132 -19.31 -4.95 4.88
C SER A 132 -18.60 -6.05 5.66
N LYS A 133 -19.03 -7.30 5.50
CA LYS A 133 -18.28 -8.51 5.86
C LYS A 133 -17.28 -8.83 4.74
N GLN A 134 -16.27 -7.99 4.55
CA GLN A 134 -15.36 -8.03 3.41
C GLN A 134 -14.78 -9.44 3.17
N SER A 135 -14.83 -9.90 1.93
CA SER A 135 -14.40 -11.23 1.45
C SER A 135 -15.27 -12.41 1.86
N SER A 136 -16.37 -12.19 2.60
CA SER A 136 -17.36 -13.23 2.86
C SER A 136 -18.33 -13.37 1.68
N ILE A 137 -18.97 -14.56 1.58
CA ILE A 137 -20.03 -14.77 0.60
C ILE A 137 -21.19 -13.81 0.89
N LEU A 138 -21.68 -13.16 -0.14
CA LEU A 138 -22.85 -12.29 -0.13
C LEU A 138 -23.95 -12.95 -0.96
N HIS A 139 -25.08 -13.27 -0.35
CA HIS A 139 -26.14 -13.98 -1.05
C HIS A 139 -26.96 -13.08 -1.98
N SER A 140 -27.09 -11.81 -1.66
CA SER A 140 -27.67 -10.80 -2.53
C SER A 140 -27.06 -9.43 -2.29
N ARG A 141 -27.15 -8.54 -3.26
CA ARG A 141 -26.74 -7.14 -3.09
C ARG A 141 -27.63 -6.40 -2.08
N ASP A 142 -28.89 -6.78 -1.99
CA ASP A 142 -29.86 -6.19 -1.07
C ASP A 142 -29.47 -6.43 0.39
N GLU A 143 -28.91 -7.61 0.72
CA GLU A 143 -28.35 -7.88 2.07
C GLU A 143 -27.34 -6.81 2.50
N LEU A 144 -26.46 -6.38 1.60
CA LEU A 144 -25.50 -5.32 1.89
C LEU A 144 -26.16 -3.95 2.00
N LEU A 145 -27.10 -3.64 1.12
CA LEU A 145 -27.82 -2.36 1.14
C LEU A 145 -28.65 -2.21 2.41
N ASP A 146 -29.35 -3.26 2.82
CA ASP A 146 -30.10 -3.30 4.09
C ASP A 146 -29.17 -3.13 5.30
N ALA A 147 -28.01 -3.78 5.28
CA ALA A 147 -27.00 -3.60 6.35
C ALA A 147 -26.51 -2.14 6.42
N ILE A 148 -26.25 -1.49 5.27
CA ILE A 148 -25.87 -0.09 5.22
C ILE A 148 -26.97 0.80 5.84
N GLU A 149 -28.23 0.62 5.43
CA GLU A 149 -29.34 1.42 5.96
C GLU A 149 -29.56 1.18 7.47
N ASN A 150 -29.39 -0.04 7.95
CA ASN A 150 -29.47 -0.37 9.37
C ASN A 150 -28.36 0.33 10.16
N TYR A 151 -27.13 0.34 9.65
CA TYR A 151 -26.02 1.04 10.32
C TYR A 151 -26.15 2.57 10.22
N LYS A 152 -26.73 3.14 9.16
CA LYS A 152 -27.09 4.57 9.10
C LYS A 152 -28.11 4.95 10.17
N LYS A 153 -29.14 4.11 10.39
CA LYS A 153 -30.11 4.33 11.47
C LYS A 153 -29.47 4.24 12.84
N LYS A 154 -28.56 3.26 13.05
CA LYS A 154 -27.86 3.06 14.31
C LYS A 154 -26.88 4.20 14.63
N TYR A 155 -26.18 4.71 13.64
CA TYR A 155 -25.18 5.77 13.75
C TYR A 155 -25.63 7.01 12.98
N ASN A 156 -26.80 7.54 13.36
CA ASN A 156 -27.41 8.71 12.72
C ASN A 156 -26.68 10.02 13.02
N ASP A 157 -25.91 10.09 14.11
CA ASP A 157 -24.95 11.15 14.35
C ASP A 157 -23.71 10.92 13.47
N LYS A 158 -23.64 11.75 12.40
CA LYS A 158 -22.59 11.59 11.38
C LYS A 158 -21.19 11.87 11.90
N ASP A 159 -21.04 12.60 13.00
CA ASP A 159 -19.73 12.91 13.57
C ASP A 159 -19.23 11.83 14.52
N ASN A 160 -20.15 11.04 15.11
CA ASN A 160 -19.87 10.05 16.14
C ASN A 160 -20.09 8.60 15.67
N VAL A 161 -19.48 8.18 14.55
CA VAL A 161 -19.46 6.78 14.12
C VAL A 161 -18.19 6.10 14.64
N PRO A 162 -18.25 5.23 15.65
CA PRO A 162 -17.06 4.59 16.20
C PRO A 162 -16.41 3.64 15.18
N ARG A 163 -15.09 3.44 15.29
CA ARG A 163 -14.38 2.46 14.48
C ARG A 163 -14.79 1.03 14.89
N PRO A 164 -15.19 0.16 13.95
CA PRO A 164 -15.42 -1.24 14.27
C PRO A 164 -14.11 -1.96 14.61
N SER A 165 -14.14 -2.88 15.58
CA SER A 165 -12.96 -3.61 16.03
C SER A 165 -12.25 -4.43 14.94
N HIS A 166 -13.01 -4.79 13.89
CA HIS A 166 -12.49 -5.53 12.74
C HIS A 166 -11.90 -4.63 11.63
N TRP A 167 -11.71 -3.33 11.88
CA TRP A 167 -11.13 -2.40 10.91
C TRP A 167 -9.93 -1.68 11.50
N SER A 168 -8.79 -1.76 10.83
CA SER A 168 -7.55 -1.10 11.26
C SER A 168 -6.60 -0.90 10.08
N GLY A 169 -5.42 -0.37 10.37
CA GLY A 169 -4.32 -0.20 9.43
C GLY A 169 -3.22 -1.24 9.60
N TRP A 170 -2.46 -1.43 8.54
CA TRP A 170 -1.23 -2.20 8.52
C TRP A 170 -0.09 -1.33 8.02
N ASN A 171 1.03 -1.35 8.71
CA ASN A 171 2.28 -0.73 8.29
C ASN A 171 3.24 -1.81 7.77
N LEU A 172 3.69 -1.69 6.53
CA LEU A 172 4.73 -2.53 5.95
C LEU A 172 6.09 -1.88 6.25
N THR A 173 6.89 -2.52 7.09
CA THR A 173 8.29 -2.16 7.31
C THR A 173 9.12 -2.85 6.24
N PRO A 174 9.78 -2.11 5.34
CA PRO A 174 10.45 -2.69 4.19
C PRO A 174 11.80 -3.32 4.55
N SER A 175 12.08 -4.45 3.93
CA SER A 175 13.42 -5.07 3.85
C SER A 175 14.10 -4.77 2.53
N THR A 176 13.30 -4.60 1.44
CA THR A 176 13.83 -4.17 0.14
C THR A 176 12.87 -3.21 -0.54
N ILE A 177 13.43 -2.25 -1.30
CA ILE A 177 12.69 -1.35 -2.18
C ILE A 177 13.39 -1.34 -3.54
N GLU A 178 12.69 -1.72 -4.59
CA GLU A 178 13.18 -1.71 -5.96
C GLU A 178 12.46 -0.65 -6.77
N PHE A 179 13.22 0.19 -7.43
CA PHE A 179 12.78 1.19 -8.39
C PHE A 179 13.08 0.68 -9.80
N TRP A 180 12.09 0.74 -10.67
CA TRP A 180 12.16 0.25 -12.05
C TRP A 180 11.66 1.35 -13.00
N LEU A 181 12.39 1.57 -14.08
CA LEU A 181 12.02 2.45 -15.18
C LEU A 181 11.99 1.66 -16.48
N ASP A 182 10.95 1.85 -17.28
CA ASP A 182 10.87 1.27 -18.61
C ASP A 182 11.98 1.80 -19.50
N GLY A 183 12.56 0.92 -20.30
CA GLY A 183 13.63 1.23 -21.23
C GLY A 183 13.37 0.61 -22.60
N ASP A 184 13.88 1.28 -23.64
CA ASP A 184 13.77 0.84 -25.01
C ASP A 184 14.31 -0.60 -25.17
N ASN A 185 13.65 -1.38 -26.04
CA ASN A 185 14.02 -2.79 -26.32
C ASN A 185 14.04 -3.68 -25.08
N ARG A 186 13.25 -3.34 -24.04
CA ARG A 186 13.18 -4.03 -22.74
C ARG A 186 14.48 -3.94 -21.92
N ILE A 187 15.38 -3.03 -22.22
CA ILE A 187 16.58 -2.76 -21.42
C ILE A 187 16.19 -1.81 -20.30
N HIS A 188 15.46 -2.34 -19.32
CA HIS A 188 14.91 -1.58 -18.19
C HIS A 188 16.01 -1.19 -17.21
N GLU A 189 15.87 -0.01 -16.61
CA GLU A 189 16.77 0.44 -15.57
C GLU A 189 16.20 0.07 -14.19
N ARG A 190 17.00 -0.58 -13.35
CA ARG A 190 16.54 -1.12 -12.08
C ARG A 190 17.55 -0.82 -10.97
N LEU A 191 17.07 -0.16 -9.91
CA LEU A 191 17.83 0.14 -8.70
C LEU A 191 17.14 -0.50 -7.50
N LYS A 192 17.82 -1.41 -6.83
CA LYS A 192 17.33 -2.09 -5.63
C LYS A 192 18.08 -1.59 -4.41
N TYR A 193 17.33 -1.22 -3.39
CA TYR A 193 17.82 -1.03 -2.03
C TYR A 193 17.50 -2.26 -1.20
N SER A 194 18.47 -2.68 -0.39
CA SER A 194 18.32 -3.78 0.56
C SER A 194 18.76 -3.31 1.95
N LEU A 195 17.93 -3.56 2.96
CA LEU A 195 18.26 -3.25 4.36
C LEU A 195 19.16 -4.35 4.89
N ASP A 196 20.33 -3.98 5.40
CA ASP A 196 21.26 -4.92 6.02
C ASP A 196 20.90 -5.20 7.50
N LYS A 197 21.64 -6.12 8.12
CA LYS A 197 21.42 -6.50 9.52
C LYS A 197 21.73 -5.36 10.52
N ASN A 198 22.44 -4.33 10.10
CA ASN A 198 22.81 -3.18 10.91
C ASN A 198 21.81 -2.02 10.77
N GLY A 199 20.76 -2.20 9.95
CA GLY A 199 19.78 -1.16 9.68
C GLY A 199 20.20 -0.15 8.60
N SER A 200 21.25 -0.45 7.82
CA SER A 200 21.75 0.41 6.75
C SER A 200 21.25 -0.06 5.39
N TRP A 201 20.94 0.89 4.50
CA TRP A 201 20.52 0.59 3.13
C TRP A 201 21.74 0.46 2.21
N THR A 202 21.77 -0.64 1.47
CA THR A 202 22.75 -0.89 0.40
C THR A 202 22.06 -0.82 -0.96
N LYS A 203 22.77 -0.33 -1.99
CA LYS A 203 22.27 -0.16 -3.35
C LYS A 203 22.86 -1.21 -4.28
N SER A 204 22.06 -1.75 -5.20
CA SER A 204 22.49 -2.66 -6.26
C SER A 204 21.72 -2.37 -7.54
N LEU A 205 22.43 -2.40 -8.67
CA LEU A 205 21.79 -2.41 -9.98
C LEU A 205 21.35 -3.83 -10.32
N LEU A 206 20.19 -3.96 -10.95
CA LEU A 206 19.70 -5.26 -11.40
C LEU A 206 19.67 -5.31 -12.93
N SER A 207 19.95 -6.49 -13.47
CA SER A 207 19.72 -6.76 -14.90
C SER A 207 18.23 -6.66 -15.21
N PRO A 208 17.86 -6.20 -16.43
CA PRO A 208 16.48 -6.11 -16.90
C PRO A 208 15.73 -7.43 -16.82
#